data_afe16e75a2862dbbf2e1fd32c3624cb2
#
_entry.id   afe16e75a2862dbbf2e1fd32c3624cb2
#
_cell.length_a   1.000
_cell.length_b   1.000
_cell.length_c   1.000
_cell.angle_alpha   90.00
_cell.angle_beta   90.00
_cell.angle_gamma   90.00
#
_symmetry.space_group_name_H-M   'P 1'
#
loop_
_entity.id
_entity.type
_entity.pdbx_description
1 polymer ?
#
loop_
_entity_poly.entity_id
_entity_poly.type
_entity_poly.pdbx_seq_one_letter_code
_entity_poly.pdbx_strand_id
1 'polypeptide(L)'
;MAVKEEVRINLDAALHRVGEYFADEVREQLLRDGLHASGELAASIEAKVIDGSIDILNAKYGGAIDEGANRASQGYNKISKAYIQNIMSWATMKGITPDKGGSMKGMAFAIAKTIKKNGLVQRFGNSGAKIYDRVYKELEERIGVDLMAGYSEDLKDKLNKL
;
A
#
# COMPACT_ATOMS: atom_id res chain seq x y z
N MET A 1 27.03 6.22 27.16
CA MET A 1 25.96 5.82 26.22
C MET A 1 25.61 6.90 25.18
N ALA A 2 26.34 8.02 25.09
CA ALA A 2 26.07 9.13 24.14
C ALA A 2 26.72 8.98 22.75
N VAL A 3 27.54 7.96 22.50
CA VAL A 3 28.33 7.81 21.27
C VAL A 3 27.52 7.22 20.10
N LYS A 4 26.32 6.71 20.33
CA LYS A 4 25.49 6.09 19.27
C LYS A 4 24.68 7.10 18.43
N GLU A 5 24.38 8.27 18.96
CA GLU A 5 23.49 9.24 18.32
C GLU A 5 24.18 10.15 17.29
N GLU A 6 25.42 10.54 17.54
CA GLU A 6 26.15 11.48 16.65
C GLU A 6 26.68 10.86 15.34
N VAL A 7 26.67 9.54 15.17
CA VAL A 7 27.37 8.84 14.08
C VAL A 7 26.46 8.53 12.87
N ARG A 8 25.19 8.91 12.89
CA ARG A 8 24.22 8.49 11.88
C ARG A 8 23.41 9.61 11.23
N ILE A 9 23.82 10.85 11.37
CA ILE A 9 23.01 12.01 10.90
C ILE A 9 22.77 11.94 9.39
N ASN A 10 23.81 11.64 8.61
CA ASN A 10 23.70 11.58 7.15
C ASN A 10 22.99 10.30 6.68
N LEU A 11 23.21 9.18 7.37
CA LEU A 11 22.49 7.93 7.10
C LEU A 11 21.00 8.06 7.45
N ASP A 12 20.66 8.66 8.58
CA ASP A 12 19.25 8.88 8.96
C ASP A 12 18.55 9.83 7.97
N ALA A 13 19.24 10.89 7.52
CA ALA A 13 18.72 11.74 6.46
C ALA A 13 18.54 11.00 5.13
N ALA A 14 19.44 10.07 4.79
CA ALA A 14 19.32 9.23 3.62
C ALA A 14 18.12 8.27 3.75
N LEU A 15 17.92 7.64 4.93
CA LEU A 15 16.78 6.78 5.20
C LEU A 15 15.44 7.53 5.06
N HIS A 16 15.36 8.75 5.56
CA HIS A 16 14.15 9.58 5.39
C HIS A 16 13.88 9.87 3.91
N ARG A 17 14.88 10.31 3.15
CA ARG A 17 14.71 10.54 1.70
C ARG A 17 14.28 9.27 0.97
N VAL A 18 14.92 8.14 1.26
CA VAL A 18 14.56 6.84 0.69
C VAL A 18 13.12 6.47 1.01
N GLY A 19 12.71 6.63 2.26
CA GLY A 19 11.35 6.34 2.70
C GLY A 19 10.30 7.20 1.96
N GLU A 20 10.57 8.50 1.82
CA GLU A 20 9.65 9.43 1.16
C GLU A 20 9.48 9.07 -0.33
N TYR A 21 10.58 8.93 -1.10
CA TYR A 21 10.42 8.61 -2.51
C TYR A 21 9.88 7.19 -2.76
N PHE A 22 10.13 6.24 -1.85
CA PHE A 22 9.50 4.92 -1.92
C PHE A 22 7.97 5.03 -1.70
N ALA A 23 7.55 5.79 -0.68
CA ALA A 23 6.14 6.02 -0.40
C ALA A 23 5.44 6.74 -1.57
N ASP A 24 6.10 7.72 -2.18
CA ASP A 24 5.58 8.45 -3.35
C ASP A 24 5.41 7.51 -4.54
N GLU A 25 6.41 6.67 -4.84
CA GLU A 25 6.33 5.72 -5.94
C GLU A 25 5.22 4.67 -5.72
N VAL A 26 5.02 4.22 -4.47
CA VAL A 26 3.89 3.33 -4.14
C VAL A 26 2.55 4.04 -4.40
N ARG A 27 2.41 5.32 -4.03
CA ARG A 27 1.20 6.11 -4.33
C ARG A 27 0.95 6.23 -5.83
N GLU A 28 1.99 6.54 -6.60
CA GLU A 28 1.90 6.64 -8.06
C GLU A 28 1.57 5.30 -8.70
N GLN A 29 2.14 4.21 -8.23
CA GLN A 29 1.84 2.88 -8.74
C GLN A 29 0.39 2.46 -8.46
N LEU A 30 -0.16 2.80 -7.29
CA LEU A 30 -1.59 2.63 -7.00
C LEU A 30 -2.48 3.38 -7.99
N LEU A 31 -2.07 4.61 -8.38
CA LEU A 31 -2.78 5.40 -9.38
C LEU A 31 -2.69 4.76 -10.77
N ARG A 32 -1.50 4.38 -11.20
CA ARG A 32 -1.25 3.72 -12.50
C ARG A 32 -2.07 2.44 -12.65
N ASP A 33 -2.15 1.64 -11.59
CA ASP A 33 -2.90 0.38 -11.57
C ASP A 33 -4.43 0.56 -11.40
N GLY A 34 -4.92 1.79 -11.25
CA GLY A 34 -6.34 2.07 -11.05
C GLY A 34 -6.89 1.55 -9.71
N LEU A 35 -6.02 1.33 -8.71
CA LEU A 35 -6.38 0.78 -7.39
C LEU A 35 -6.80 1.87 -6.38
N HIS A 36 -7.16 3.05 -6.85
CA HIS A 36 -7.51 4.23 -6.07
C HIS A 36 -9.00 4.60 -6.20
N ALA A 37 -9.90 3.85 -5.60
CA ALA A 37 -11.32 4.18 -5.70
C ALA A 37 -11.69 5.50 -4.98
N SER A 38 -11.23 5.67 -3.73
CA SER A 38 -11.47 6.88 -2.92
C SER A 38 -10.21 7.74 -2.72
N GLY A 39 -9.04 7.25 -3.12
CA GLY A 39 -7.76 7.88 -2.80
C GLY A 39 -7.29 7.68 -1.34
N GLU A 40 -8.13 7.12 -0.48
CA GLU A 40 -7.85 6.95 0.94
C GLU A 40 -6.60 6.09 1.20
N LEU A 41 -6.40 5.01 0.43
CA LEU A 41 -5.22 4.18 0.57
C LEU A 41 -3.95 4.96 0.22
N ALA A 42 -3.93 5.62 -0.93
CA ALA A 42 -2.78 6.43 -1.35
C ALA A 42 -2.47 7.53 -0.34
N ALA A 43 -3.50 8.21 0.18
CA ALA A 43 -3.34 9.24 1.22
C ALA A 43 -2.85 8.69 2.57
N SER A 44 -3.07 7.40 2.85
CA SER A 44 -2.65 6.75 4.11
C SER A 44 -1.23 6.21 4.10
N ILE A 45 -0.56 6.21 2.94
CA ILE A 45 0.82 5.71 2.84
C ILE A 45 1.75 6.75 3.45
N GLU A 46 2.53 6.32 4.42
CA GLU A 46 3.49 7.15 5.15
C GLU A 46 4.76 6.34 5.39
N ALA A 47 5.92 6.96 5.18
CA ALA A 47 7.19 6.36 5.55
C ALA A 47 7.63 6.86 6.92
N LYS A 48 8.08 5.95 7.78
CA LYS A 48 8.69 6.28 9.08
C LYS A 48 10.04 5.62 9.21
N VAL A 49 11.01 6.39 9.70
CA VAL A 49 12.32 5.84 10.06
C VAL A 49 12.32 5.55 11.56
N ILE A 50 12.52 4.30 11.91
CA ILE A 50 12.55 3.82 13.29
C ILE A 50 13.76 2.91 13.46
N ASP A 51 14.65 3.24 14.36
CA ASP A 51 15.83 2.44 14.71
C ASP A 51 16.71 2.03 13.50
N GLY A 52 16.83 2.92 12.49
CA GLY A 52 17.61 2.67 11.28
C GLY A 52 16.91 1.77 10.25
N SER A 53 15.61 1.59 10.38
CA SER A 53 14.73 0.89 9.43
C SER A 53 13.70 1.85 8.86
N ILE A 54 13.22 1.57 7.66
CA ILE A 54 12.12 2.30 7.03
C ILE A 54 10.86 1.44 7.12
N ASP A 55 9.86 1.93 7.84
CA ASP A 55 8.54 1.31 7.92
C ASP A 55 7.59 2.05 7.00
N ILE A 56 6.95 1.34 6.08
CA ILE A 56 5.88 1.89 5.24
C ILE A 56 4.53 1.57 5.87
N LEU A 57 3.90 2.59 6.39
CA LEU A 57 2.57 2.50 6.98
C LEU A 57 1.50 2.72 5.91
N ASN A 58 0.37 2.05 6.07
CA ASN A 58 -0.79 2.22 5.18
C ASN A 58 -2.11 1.89 5.91
N ALA A 59 -3.24 2.16 5.27
CA ALA A 59 -4.55 1.75 5.77
C ALA A 59 -4.63 0.23 5.95
N LYS A 60 -5.40 -0.25 6.93
CA LYS A 60 -5.53 -1.68 7.30
C LYS A 60 -5.85 -2.62 6.13
N TYR A 61 -6.46 -2.11 5.06
CA TYR A 61 -6.79 -2.91 3.88
C TYR A 61 -5.69 -2.89 2.80
N GLY A 62 -4.61 -2.11 2.98
CA GLY A 62 -3.50 -2.04 2.03
C GLY A 62 -2.84 -3.39 1.78
N GLY A 63 -2.61 -4.18 2.84
CA GLY A 63 -2.10 -5.54 2.70
C GLY A 63 -3.00 -6.46 1.87
N ALA A 64 -4.33 -6.32 1.98
CA ALA A 64 -5.26 -7.09 1.15
C ALA A 64 -5.21 -6.70 -0.33
N ILE A 65 -4.85 -5.47 -0.66
CA ILE A 65 -4.64 -5.02 -2.04
C ILE A 65 -3.30 -5.54 -2.56
N ASP A 66 -2.26 -5.45 -1.77
CA ASP A 66 -0.91 -5.84 -2.16
C ASP A 66 -0.74 -7.37 -2.24
N GLU A 67 -1.16 -8.09 -1.21
CA GLU A 67 -1.01 -9.55 -1.11
C GLU A 67 -2.18 -10.32 -1.72
N GLY A 68 -3.30 -9.65 -1.93
CA GLY A 68 -4.56 -10.27 -2.36
C GLY A 68 -5.41 -10.72 -1.18
N ALA A 69 -6.73 -10.72 -1.41
CA ALA A 69 -7.70 -11.18 -0.43
C ALA A 69 -8.01 -12.68 -0.65
N ASN A 70 -7.25 -13.54 -0.03
CA ASN A 70 -7.35 -14.99 -0.21
C ASN A 70 -8.49 -15.65 0.60
N ARG A 71 -9.32 -14.87 1.29
CA ARG A 71 -10.40 -15.41 2.11
C ARG A 71 -11.74 -15.19 1.43
N ALA A 72 -12.33 -16.25 0.92
CA ALA A 72 -13.78 -16.39 1.03
C ALA A 72 -14.11 -16.03 2.48
N SER A 73 -14.90 -14.99 2.69
CA SER A 73 -15.23 -14.49 4.04
C SER A 73 -15.86 -15.63 4.86
N GLN A 74 -15.01 -16.42 5.48
CA GLN A 74 -15.42 -17.43 6.46
C GLN A 74 -15.97 -16.65 7.65
N GLY A 75 -17.27 -16.58 7.77
CA GLY A 75 -17.91 -16.02 8.95
C GLY A 75 -19.03 -15.01 8.73
N TYR A 76 -19.20 -14.43 7.56
CA TYR A 76 -20.39 -13.61 7.32
C TYR A 76 -21.57 -14.47 6.89
N ASN A 77 -22.31 -15.02 7.85
CA ASN A 77 -23.54 -15.78 7.56
C ASN A 77 -24.62 -14.93 6.89
N LYS A 78 -24.57 -13.61 7.02
CA LYS A 78 -25.51 -12.67 6.39
C LYS A 78 -24.76 -11.54 5.68
N ILE A 79 -25.17 -11.23 4.45
CA ILE A 79 -24.73 -10.03 3.74
C ILE A 79 -25.37 -8.84 4.44
N SER A 80 -24.57 -8.00 5.12
CA SER A 80 -25.07 -6.84 5.85
C SER A 80 -25.52 -5.71 4.92
N LYS A 81 -26.43 -4.85 5.40
CA LYS A 81 -26.84 -3.65 4.66
C LYS A 81 -25.63 -2.71 4.42
N ALA A 82 -24.76 -2.57 5.42
CA ALA A 82 -23.55 -1.76 5.31
C ALA A 82 -22.61 -2.28 4.21
N TYR A 83 -22.43 -3.60 4.10
CA TYR A 83 -21.60 -4.19 3.05
C TYR A 83 -22.15 -3.92 1.65
N ILE A 84 -23.49 -4.03 1.47
CA ILE A 84 -24.13 -3.67 0.20
C ILE A 84 -23.93 -2.18 -0.11
N GLN A 85 -24.07 -1.30 0.89
CA GLN A 85 -23.87 0.13 0.73
C GLN A 85 -22.43 0.46 0.28
N ASN A 86 -21.42 -0.19 0.88
CA ASN A 86 -20.02 -0.03 0.49
C ASN A 86 -19.78 -0.46 -0.97
N ILE A 87 -20.37 -1.57 -1.40
CA ILE A 87 -20.30 -2.01 -2.80
C ILE A 87 -20.99 -1.02 -3.74
N MET A 88 -22.13 -0.47 -3.36
CA MET A 88 -22.81 0.56 -4.16
C MET A 88 -21.94 1.81 -4.30
N SER A 89 -21.37 2.31 -3.20
CA SER A 89 -20.47 3.46 -3.22
C SER A 89 -19.24 3.20 -4.08
N TRP A 90 -18.61 2.05 -3.93
CA TRP A 90 -17.49 1.64 -4.78
C TRP A 90 -17.85 1.57 -6.26
N ALA A 91 -19.00 0.96 -6.60
CA ALA A 91 -19.46 0.86 -7.98
C ALA A 91 -19.73 2.25 -8.59
N THR A 92 -20.34 3.16 -7.81
CA THR A 92 -20.58 4.55 -8.24
C THR A 92 -19.28 5.28 -8.51
N MET A 93 -18.27 5.17 -7.60
CA MET A 93 -16.95 5.79 -7.80
C MET A 93 -16.22 5.25 -9.05
N LYS A 94 -16.42 3.97 -9.37
CA LYS A 94 -15.84 3.34 -10.56
C LYS A 94 -16.69 3.52 -11.84
N GLY A 95 -17.80 4.23 -11.78
CA GLY A 95 -18.69 4.41 -12.92
C GLY A 95 -19.40 3.13 -13.37
N ILE A 96 -19.45 2.11 -12.50
CA ILE A 96 -20.12 0.84 -12.81
C ILE A 96 -21.63 1.01 -12.61
N THR A 97 -22.39 0.78 -13.68
CA THR A 97 -23.84 0.87 -13.68
C THR A 97 -24.49 -0.50 -13.86
N PRO A 98 -25.68 -0.73 -13.30
CA PRO A 98 -26.41 -1.97 -13.55
C PRO A 98 -26.85 -2.08 -15.00
N ASP A 99 -27.05 -3.32 -15.46
CA ASP A 99 -27.64 -3.59 -16.77
C ASP A 99 -29.03 -2.96 -16.89
N LYS A 100 -29.51 -2.82 -18.15
CA LYS A 100 -30.82 -2.22 -18.46
C LYS A 100 -31.96 -2.83 -17.61
N GLY A 101 -32.62 -1.99 -16.82
CA GLY A 101 -33.69 -2.38 -15.91
C GLY A 101 -33.27 -2.88 -14.54
N GLY A 102 -31.96 -2.98 -14.27
CA GLY A 102 -31.43 -3.33 -12.96
C GLY A 102 -31.33 -2.14 -12.00
N SER A 103 -31.34 -2.41 -10.69
CA SER A 103 -31.06 -1.40 -9.67
C SER A 103 -29.65 -1.51 -9.13
N MET A 104 -29.03 -0.38 -8.73
CA MET A 104 -27.72 -0.37 -8.07
C MET A 104 -27.66 -1.31 -6.86
N LYS A 105 -28.73 -1.34 -6.07
CA LYS A 105 -28.84 -2.24 -4.91
C LYS A 105 -28.88 -3.72 -5.32
N GLY A 106 -29.61 -4.04 -6.39
CA GLY A 106 -29.68 -5.41 -6.94
C GLY A 106 -28.33 -5.87 -7.46
N MET A 107 -27.63 -5.02 -8.22
CA MET A 107 -26.29 -5.28 -8.70
C MET A 107 -25.30 -5.46 -7.54
N ALA A 108 -25.31 -4.56 -6.56
CA ALA A 108 -24.42 -4.65 -5.40
C ALA A 108 -24.69 -5.92 -4.57
N PHE A 109 -25.96 -6.34 -4.45
CA PHE A 109 -26.31 -7.59 -3.79
C PHE A 109 -25.79 -8.82 -4.56
N ALA A 110 -25.91 -8.83 -5.89
CA ALA A 110 -25.39 -9.89 -6.74
C ALA A 110 -23.85 -9.99 -6.63
N ILE A 111 -23.14 -8.85 -6.63
CA ILE A 111 -21.68 -8.78 -6.40
C ILE A 111 -21.34 -9.35 -5.02
N ALA A 112 -22.02 -8.87 -3.96
CA ALA A 112 -21.82 -9.35 -2.59
C ALA A 112 -22.01 -10.87 -2.46
N LYS A 113 -23.07 -11.40 -3.07
CA LYS A 113 -23.36 -12.84 -3.09
C LYS A 113 -22.28 -13.64 -3.80
N THR A 114 -21.77 -13.11 -4.91
CA THR A 114 -20.71 -13.75 -5.68
C THR A 114 -19.39 -13.76 -4.93
N ILE A 115 -19.00 -12.63 -4.32
CA ILE A 115 -17.80 -12.54 -3.47
C ILE A 115 -17.91 -13.50 -2.29
N LYS A 116 -19.07 -13.57 -1.65
CA LYS A 116 -19.31 -14.50 -0.53
C LYS A 116 -19.15 -15.96 -0.95
N LYS A 117 -19.63 -16.32 -2.15
CA LYS A 117 -19.57 -17.70 -2.64
C LYS A 117 -18.18 -18.12 -3.12
N ASN A 118 -17.51 -17.26 -3.87
CA ASN A 118 -16.33 -17.61 -4.63
C ASN A 118 -15.04 -16.96 -4.11
N GLY A 119 -15.15 -16.00 -3.15
CA GLY A 119 -14.02 -15.14 -2.79
C GLY A 119 -13.65 -14.14 -3.88
N LEU A 120 -12.79 -13.18 -3.54
CA LEU A 120 -12.32 -12.16 -4.49
C LEU A 120 -11.33 -12.75 -5.52
N VAL A 121 -10.41 -13.59 -5.06
CA VAL A 121 -9.38 -14.20 -5.93
C VAL A 121 -10.01 -15.01 -7.05
N GLN A 122 -10.95 -15.89 -6.70
CA GLN A 122 -11.55 -16.81 -7.69
C GLN A 122 -12.43 -16.08 -8.71
N ARG A 123 -13.08 -14.98 -8.30
CA ARG A 123 -14.01 -14.25 -9.18
C ARG A 123 -13.33 -13.17 -10.01
N PHE A 124 -12.35 -12.47 -9.43
CA PHE A 124 -11.75 -11.28 -10.05
C PHE A 124 -10.25 -11.43 -10.32
N GLY A 125 -9.69 -12.63 -10.08
CA GLY A 125 -8.26 -12.88 -10.27
C GLY A 125 -7.36 -12.07 -9.34
N ASN A 126 -7.90 -11.57 -8.22
CA ASN A 126 -7.13 -10.72 -7.30
C ASN A 126 -6.16 -11.56 -6.45
N SER A 127 -5.03 -11.90 -7.05
CA SER A 127 -3.89 -12.54 -6.37
C SER A 127 -2.99 -11.54 -5.64
N GLY A 128 -3.43 -10.28 -5.54
CA GLY A 128 -2.64 -9.17 -5.06
C GLY A 128 -1.92 -8.42 -6.17
N ALA A 129 -1.69 -7.14 -5.93
CA ALA A 129 -1.06 -6.25 -6.90
C ALA A 129 0.48 -6.28 -6.82
N LYS A 130 1.02 -6.76 -5.68
CA LYS A 130 2.47 -6.83 -5.41
C LYS A 130 3.18 -5.49 -5.64
N ILE A 131 2.54 -4.42 -5.21
CA ILE A 131 2.99 -3.05 -5.47
C ILE A 131 4.31 -2.78 -4.78
N TYR A 132 4.41 -3.16 -3.50
CA TYR A 132 5.63 -2.93 -2.72
C TYR A 132 6.83 -3.68 -3.30
N ASP A 133 6.65 -4.94 -3.70
CA ASP A 133 7.71 -5.74 -4.34
C ASP A 133 8.15 -5.14 -5.68
N ARG A 134 7.20 -4.62 -6.48
CA ARG A 134 7.49 -4.00 -7.77
C ARG A 134 8.25 -2.70 -7.61
N VAL A 135 7.75 -1.83 -6.74
CA VAL A 135 8.39 -0.54 -6.44
C VAL A 135 9.78 -0.75 -5.85
N TYR A 136 9.94 -1.73 -4.94
CA TYR A 136 11.25 -2.05 -4.40
C TYR A 136 12.25 -2.44 -5.50
N LYS A 137 11.87 -3.32 -6.42
CA LYS A 137 12.74 -3.72 -7.54
C LYS A 137 13.10 -2.58 -8.47
N GLU A 138 12.19 -1.64 -8.70
CA GLU A 138 12.45 -0.46 -9.53
C GLU A 138 13.42 0.52 -8.85
N LEU A 139 13.39 0.59 -7.52
CA LEU A 139 14.17 1.55 -6.75
C LEU A 139 15.42 0.94 -6.08
N GLU A 140 15.63 -0.37 -6.13
CA GLU A 140 16.67 -1.09 -5.38
C GLU A 140 18.07 -0.50 -5.57
N GLU A 141 18.46 -0.22 -6.82
CA GLU A 141 19.76 0.36 -7.14
C GLU A 141 19.90 1.78 -6.56
N ARG A 142 18.89 2.62 -6.72
CA ARG A 142 18.85 3.98 -6.20
C ARG A 142 18.88 4.00 -4.68
N ILE A 143 18.11 3.15 -4.02
CA ILE A 143 18.11 2.97 -2.57
C ILE A 143 19.53 2.65 -2.08
N GLY A 144 20.18 1.70 -2.73
CA GLY A 144 21.55 1.31 -2.39
C GLY A 144 22.54 2.46 -2.50
N VAL A 145 22.49 3.23 -3.58
CA VAL A 145 23.37 4.39 -3.80
C VAL A 145 23.14 5.47 -2.73
N ASP A 146 21.89 5.83 -2.45
CA ASP A 146 21.58 6.90 -1.48
C ASP A 146 22.00 6.51 -0.05
N LEU A 147 21.76 5.27 0.37
CA LEU A 147 22.15 4.78 1.69
C LEU A 147 23.68 4.68 1.84
N MET A 148 24.38 4.20 0.81
CA MET A 148 25.85 4.13 0.80
C MET A 148 26.48 5.51 0.86
N ALA A 149 25.91 6.51 0.17
CA ALA A 149 26.37 7.89 0.23
C ALA A 149 26.26 8.44 1.66
N GLY A 150 25.08 8.33 2.29
CA GLY A 150 24.88 8.78 3.67
C GLY A 150 25.82 8.10 4.67
N TYR A 151 25.99 6.78 4.56
CA TYR A 151 26.91 6.04 5.42
C TYR A 151 28.37 6.47 5.22
N SER A 152 28.79 6.71 3.98
CA SER A 152 30.15 7.14 3.66
C SER A 152 30.46 8.53 4.22
N GLU A 153 29.49 9.44 4.22
CA GLU A 153 29.62 10.77 4.81
C GLU A 153 29.79 10.68 6.34
N ASP A 154 28.96 9.88 7.02
CA ASP A 154 29.09 9.66 8.47
C ASP A 154 30.46 9.08 8.85
N LEU A 155 30.99 8.16 8.03
CA LEU A 155 32.35 7.62 8.24
C LEU A 155 33.43 8.67 8.08
N LYS A 156 33.38 9.53 7.04
CA LYS A 156 34.33 10.62 6.82
C LYS A 156 34.27 11.62 7.97
N ASP A 157 33.10 12.00 8.43
CA ASP A 157 32.94 12.92 9.55
C ASP A 157 33.53 12.37 10.83
N LYS A 158 33.40 11.05 11.04
CA LYS A 158 34.01 10.39 12.20
C LYS A 158 35.55 10.35 12.12
N LEU A 159 36.09 10.04 10.94
CA LEU A 159 37.51 9.98 10.73
C LEU A 159 38.19 11.37 10.88
N ASN A 160 37.52 12.42 10.44
CA ASN A 160 38.01 13.79 10.56
C ASN A 160 38.01 14.34 12.00
N LYS A 161 37.30 13.67 12.92
CA LYS A 161 37.25 14.03 14.35
C LYS A 161 38.26 13.27 15.21
N LEU A 162 38.99 12.32 14.63
CA LEU A 162 40.09 11.56 15.28
C LEU A 162 41.43 12.22 15.08
#